data_7fc850b70da6db2cce45278c5873911e
#
_entry.id   7fc850b70da6db2cce45278c5873911e
#
_cell.length_a   1.000
_cell.length_b   1.000
_cell.length_c   1.000
_cell.angle_alpha   90.00
_cell.angle_beta   90.00
_cell.angle_gamma   90.00
#
_symmetry.space_group_name_H-M   'P 1'
#
loop_
_entity.id
_entity.type
_entity.pdbx_description
1 polymer ?
#
loop_
_entity_poly.entity_id
_entity_poly.type
_entity_poly.pdbx_seq_one_letter_code
_entity_poly.pdbx_strand_id
1 'polypeptide(L)'
;MIDRPLWSDEELEVEREKAIAAFCTERLEEPLEDYLDAFDEYQGHIEEILETTVDLSRLEDTALDVLGDPNLLEAFRYLAGPPISQDDLKTLSDAQSLTKGHLAATPALVQRVIAVVRQVLDRRRFAWVVEDREPTEAERNAAVLASAALMAASRAQTKRRTSGKDRQEGVVKDSLLKLGFEEVEPRKITTIALAPEPGQFCGESVLGNRKGDIIVRLWDHRVMPIECKVSNSSTNSVKRLNNDAAVKATSWKTDFGLRQVVPSAVLSGVYKLHNLLDAQERGLTIFWAHDLEPLTEWIASSKK
;
A
#
# COMPACT_ATOMS: atom_id res chain seq x y z
N MET A 1 13.86 29.43 -18.31
CA MET A 1 12.98 28.28 -17.96
C MET A 1 13.55 27.07 -18.70
N ILE A 2 13.94 26.04 -17.98
CA ILE A 2 14.59 24.86 -18.55
C ILE A 2 13.51 23.86 -18.97
N ASP A 3 13.66 23.28 -20.16
CA ASP A 3 12.72 22.28 -20.65
C ASP A 3 12.76 21.01 -19.78
N ARG A 4 11.63 20.31 -19.69
CA ARG A 4 11.58 19.03 -19.00
C ARG A 4 12.46 18.00 -19.70
N PRO A 5 13.15 17.11 -18.98
CA PRO A 5 13.91 16.05 -19.61
C PRO A 5 12.97 15.10 -20.36
N LEU A 6 13.42 14.66 -21.51
CA LEU A 6 12.76 13.66 -22.35
C LEU A 6 13.77 12.55 -22.63
N TRP A 7 13.34 11.33 -22.42
CA TRP A 7 14.10 10.14 -22.76
C TRP A 7 13.83 9.74 -24.20
N SER A 8 14.86 9.34 -24.91
CA SER A 8 14.70 8.58 -26.18
C SER A 8 14.16 7.19 -25.93
N ASP A 9 13.73 6.52 -27.00
CA ASP A 9 13.23 5.13 -26.93
C ASP A 9 14.30 4.18 -26.39
N GLU A 10 15.56 4.37 -26.84
CA GLU A 10 16.70 3.58 -26.42
C GLU A 10 17.06 3.80 -24.95
N GLU A 11 17.06 5.06 -24.49
CA GLU A 11 17.30 5.40 -23.09
C GLU A 11 16.21 4.82 -22.17
N LEU A 12 14.94 4.95 -22.56
CA LEU A 12 13.82 4.36 -21.80
C LEU A 12 13.94 2.84 -21.68
N GLU A 13 14.39 2.15 -22.76
CA GLU A 13 14.59 0.71 -22.72
C GLU A 13 15.72 0.32 -21.76
N VAL A 14 16.85 1.03 -21.81
CA VAL A 14 18.00 0.78 -20.92
C VAL A 14 17.59 1.00 -19.46
N GLU A 15 16.94 2.11 -19.14
CA GLU A 15 16.51 2.40 -17.78
C GLU A 15 15.41 1.45 -17.29
N ARG A 16 14.52 1.00 -18.18
CA ARG A 16 13.53 -0.04 -17.89
C ARG A 16 14.19 -1.35 -17.46
N GLU A 17 15.24 -1.78 -18.18
CA GLU A 17 16.00 -3.00 -17.83
C GLU A 17 16.69 -2.87 -16.48
N LYS A 18 17.32 -1.72 -16.19
CA LYS A 18 17.91 -1.44 -14.87
C LYS A 18 16.85 -1.46 -13.75
N ALA A 19 15.68 -0.88 -14.00
CA ALA A 19 14.58 -0.88 -13.03
C ALA A 19 14.06 -2.30 -12.74
N ILE A 20 13.99 -3.16 -13.76
CA ILE A 20 13.63 -4.57 -13.59
C ILE A 20 14.70 -5.32 -12.80
N ALA A 21 15.98 -5.11 -13.12
CA ALA A 21 17.08 -5.74 -12.40
C ALA A 21 17.10 -5.34 -10.93
N ALA A 22 16.98 -4.04 -10.63
CA ALA A 22 16.90 -3.53 -9.27
C ALA A 22 15.70 -4.14 -8.50
N PHE A 23 14.54 -4.21 -9.14
CA PHE A 23 13.36 -4.84 -8.57
C PHE A 23 13.55 -6.32 -8.27
N CYS A 24 14.19 -7.07 -9.17
CA CYS A 24 14.48 -8.49 -8.95
C CYS A 24 15.44 -8.70 -7.79
N THR A 25 16.52 -7.90 -7.70
CA THR A 25 17.47 -7.95 -6.59
C THR A 25 16.79 -7.67 -5.25
N GLU A 26 16.01 -6.59 -5.18
CA GLU A 26 15.26 -6.23 -3.97
C GLU A 26 14.30 -7.36 -3.53
N ARG A 27 13.63 -8.01 -4.49
CA ARG A 27 12.69 -9.11 -4.19
C ARG A 27 13.36 -10.39 -3.73
N LEU A 28 14.57 -10.66 -4.18
CA LEU A 28 15.36 -11.83 -3.78
C LEU A 28 16.06 -11.63 -2.43
N GLU A 29 16.37 -10.36 -2.10
CA GLU A 29 16.97 -9.97 -0.82
C GLU A 29 15.92 -9.70 0.27
N GLU A 30 14.63 -9.74 -0.07
CA GLU A 30 13.54 -9.52 0.88
C GLU A 30 13.58 -10.60 1.98
N PRO A 31 13.71 -10.22 3.27
CA PRO A 31 14.04 -11.19 4.31
C PRO A 31 12.93 -12.24 4.48
N LEU A 32 13.30 -13.50 4.38
CA LEU A 32 12.46 -14.63 4.77
C LEU A 32 12.06 -14.51 6.25
N GLU A 33 12.92 -13.92 7.06
CA GLU A 33 12.73 -13.67 8.49
C GLU A 33 11.44 -12.91 8.77
N ASP A 34 11.13 -11.83 8.03
CA ASP A 34 9.87 -11.07 8.19
C ASP A 34 8.61 -11.94 8.00
N TYR A 35 8.68 -12.93 7.11
CA TYR A 35 7.58 -13.87 6.90
C TYR A 35 7.52 -14.89 8.04
N LEU A 36 8.67 -15.40 8.48
CA LEU A 36 8.76 -16.40 9.55
C LEU A 36 8.33 -15.79 10.88
N ASP A 37 8.78 -14.58 11.20
CA ASP A 37 8.35 -13.86 12.42
C ASP A 37 6.82 -13.65 12.43
N ALA A 38 6.26 -13.25 11.30
CA ALA A 38 4.81 -13.11 11.17
C ALA A 38 4.08 -14.46 11.27
N PHE A 39 4.67 -15.53 10.76
CA PHE A 39 4.11 -16.86 10.84
C PHE A 39 4.03 -17.34 12.30
N ASP A 40 5.13 -17.20 13.05
CA ASP A 40 5.19 -17.61 14.47
C ASP A 40 4.24 -16.79 15.34
N GLU A 41 4.15 -15.47 15.10
CA GLU A 41 3.19 -14.57 15.76
C GLU A 41 1.74 -15.03 15.52
N TYR A 42 1.38 -15.28 14.27
CA TYR A 42 0.02 -15.68 13.92
C TYR A 42 -0.31 -17.11 14.31
N GLN A 43 0.69 -18.00 14.35
CA GLN A 43 0.53 -19.33 14.90
C GLN A 43 0.07 -19.23 16.36
N GLY A 44 0.76 -18.41 17.18
CA GLY A 44 0.37 -18.18 18.56
C GLY A 44 -1.06 -17.64 18.71
N HIS A 45 -1.47 -16.68 17.88
CA HIS A 45 -2.84 -16.14 17.94
C HIS A 45 -3.91 -17.18 17.59
N ILE A 46 -3.68 -18.05 16.59
CA ILE A 46 -4.63 -19.12 16.26
C ILE A 46 -4.67 -20.17 17.36
N GLU A 47 -3.52 -20.54 17.92
CA GLU A 47 -3.46 -21.47 19.06
C GLU A 47 -4.22 -20.91 20.27
N GLU A 48 -4.03 -19.64 20.62
CA GLU A 48 -4.74 -18.96 21.68
C GLU A 48 -6.26 -18.94 21.47
N ILE A 49 -6.73 -18.69 20.23
CA ILE A 49 -8.16 -18.79 19.91
C ILE A 49 -8.68 -20.20 20.17
N LEU A 50 -8.00 -21.23 19.65
CA LEU A 50 -8.44 -22.62 19.81
C LEU A 50 -8.43 -23.05 21.27
N GLU A 51 -7.43 -22.64 22.07
CA GLU A 51 -7.37 -22.92 23.49
C GLU A 51 -8.48 -22.21 24.27
N THR A 52 -8.64 -20.90 24.06
CA THR A 52 -9.66 -20.08 24.74
C THR A 52 -11.07 -20.58 24.46
N THR A 53 -11.32 -21.03 23.23
CA THR A 53 -12.65 -21.48 22.77
C THR A 53 -12.88 -22.97 22.86
N VAL A 54 -11.92 -23.73 23.41
CA VAL A 54 -11.92 -25.20 23.39
C VAL A 54 -12.22 -25.70 21.98
N ASP A 55 -11.28 -25.45 21.08
CA ASP A 55 -11.34 -25.82 19.65
C ASP A 55 -12.63 -25.35 18.94
N LEU A 56 -13.07 -24.14 19.25
CA LEU A 56 -14.27 -23.45 18.76
C LEU A 56 -15.61 -23.99 19.28
N SER A 57 -15.61 -24.99 20.15
CA SER A 57 -16.84 -25.55 20.75
C SER A 57 -17.50 -24.58 21.73
N ARG A 58 -16.72 -23.77 22.46
CA ARG A 58 -17.17 -22.76 23.42
C ARG A 58 -17.03 -21.33 22.96
N LEU A 59 -17.02 -21.09 21.66
CA LEU A 59 -16.83 -19.79 21.07
C LEU A 59 -17.85 -18.74 21.57
N GLU A 60 -19.09 -19.13 21.83
CA GLU A 60 -20.13 -18.22 22.30
C GLU A 60 -19.89 -17.76 23.75
N ASP A 61 -19.36 -18.66 24.58
CA ASP A 61 -19.10 -18.39 26.01
C ASP A 61 -17.90 -17.47 26.19
N THR A 62 -16.88 -17.60 25.34
CA THR A 62 -15.59 -16.90 25.44
C THR A 62 -15.41 -15.80 24.37
N ALA A 63 -16.48 -15.45 23.68
CA ALA A 63 -16.44 -14.53 22.54
C ALA A 63 -15.78 -13.18 22.84
N LEU A 64 -16.03 -12.58 23.99
CA LEU A 64 -15.44 -11.29 24.37
C LEU A 64 -13.93 -11.37 24.64
N ASP A 65 -13.42 -12.52 25.06
CA ASP A 65 -11.99 -12.72 25.26
C ASP A 65 -11.26 -12.73 23.92
N VAL A 66 -11.86 -13.37 22.91
CA VAL A 66 -11.32 -13.40 21.56
C VAL A 66 -11.56 -12.07 20.80
N LEU A 67 -12.80 -11.62 20.71
CA LEU A 67 -13.17 -10.45 19.89
C LEU A 67 -12.74 -9.13 20.53
N GLY A 68 -12.46 -9.11 21.83
CA GLY A 68 -12.02 -7.94 22.58
C GLY A 68 -10.53 -7.65 22.47
N ASP A 69 -9.73 -8.58 21.96
CA ASP A 69 -8.34 -8.39 21.62
C ASP A 69 -8.18 -8.13 20.12
N PRO A 70 -7.51 -7.04 19.69
CA PRO A 70 -7.36 -6.70 18.28
C PRO A 70 -6.63 -7.77 17.46
N ASN A 71 -5.64 -8.45 18.03
CA ASN A 71 -4.84 -9.46 17.35
C ASN A 71 -5.64 -10.76 17.19
N LEU A 72 -6.34 -11.16 18.24
CA LEU A 72 -7.24 -12.32 18.18
C LEU A 72 -8.44 -12.06 17.26
N LEU A 73 -8.99 -10.84 17.24
CA LEU A 73 -10.03 -10.45 16.29
C LEU A 73 -9.52 -10.50 14.85
N GLU A 74 -8.28 -10.10 14.59
CA GLU A 74 -7.67 -10.26 13.28
C GLU A 74 -7.59 -11.75 12.90
N ALA A 75 -7.03 -12.58 13.78
CA ALA A 75 -6.91 -14.02 13.56
C ALA A 75 -8.29 -14.71 13.41
N PHE A 76 -9.28 -14.29 14.18
CA PHE A 76 -10.66 -14.79 14.10
C PHE A 76 -11.29 -14.61 12.71
N ARG A 77 -11.01 -13.51 12.02
CA ARG A 77 -11.48 -13.28 10.65
C ARG A 77 -10.88 -14.26 9.64
N TYR A 78 -9.72 -14.82 9.94
CA TYR A 78 -9.04 -15.82 9.13
C TYR A 78 -9.51 -17.26 9.38
N LEU A 79 -10.41 -17.49 10.34
CA LEU A 79 -11.11 -18.78 10.45
C LEU A 79 -12.06 -19.00 9.26
N ALA A 80 -12.50 -17.94 8.63
CA ALA A 80 -13.33 -17.98 7.43
C ALA A 80 -12.56 -18.45 6.18
N GLY A 81 -13.27 -19.04 5.25
CA GLY A 81 -12.77 -19.44 3.94
C GLY A 81 -13.62 -18.89 2.79
N PRO A 82 -13.21 -17.80 2.08
CA PRO A 82 -12.00 -17.01 2.25
C PRO A 82 -12.03 -16.10 3.50
N PRO A 83 -10.86 -15.60 3.98
CA PRO A 83 -10.81 -14.66 5.09
C PRO A 83 -11.65 -13.41 4.86
N ILE A 84 -12.29 -12.92 5.92
CA ILE A 84 -13.16 -11.73 5.86
C ILE A 84 -12.32 -10.49 6.21
N SER A 85 -12.43 -9.41 5.42
CA SER A 85 -11.84 -8.12 5.80
C SER A 85 -12.53 -7.53 7.04
N GLN A 86 -11.86 -6.62 7.74
CA GLN A 86 -12.47 -5.96 8.90
C GLN A 86 -13.70 -5.13 8.51
N ASP A 87 -13.67 -4.50 7.33
CA ASP A 87 -14.78 -3.69 6.84
C ASP A 87 -15.97 -4.56 6.38
N ASP A 88 -15.69 -5.70 5.74
CA ASP A 88 -16.73 -6.67 5.42
C ASP A 88 -17.37 -7.25 6.69
N LEU A 89 -16.56 -7.60 7.70
CA LEU A 89 -17.09 -8.11 8.96
C LEU A 89 -18.00 -7.08 9.66
N LYS A 90 -17.62 -5.79 9.68
CA LYS A 90 -18.47 -4.72 10.18
C LYS A 90 -19.79 -4.63 9.41
N THR A 91 -19.71 -4.65 8.08
CA THR A 91 -20.88 -4.56 7.20
C THR A 91 -21.82 -5.75 7.39
N LEU A 92 -21.28 -6.98 7.37
CA LEU A 92 -22.06 -8.21 7.48
C LEU A 92 -22.70 -8.39 8.87
N SER A 93 -22.05 -7.88 9.92
CA SER A 93 -22.58 -7.94 11.29
C SER A 93 -23.38 -6.69 11.71
N ASP A 94 -23.57 -5.73 10.79
CA ASP A 94 -24.20 -4.41 11.08
C ASP A 94 -23.55 -3.73 12.29
N ALA A 95 -22.20 -3.67 12.29
CA ALA A 95 -21.40 -3.12 13.35
C ALA A 95 -20.89 -1.74 13.02
N GLN A 96 -21.14 -0.76 13.84
CA GLN A 96 -20.51 0.57 13.75
C GLN A 96 -19.03 0.50 14.20
N SER A 97 -18.72 -0.35 15.18
CA SER A 97 -17.38 -0.53 15.73
C SER A 97 -17.23 -1.94 16.29
N LEU A 98 -16.00 -2.48 16.19
CA LEU A 98 -15.60 -3.77 16.78
C LEU A 98 -14.61 -3.59 17.94
N THR A 99 -14.59 -2.41 18.59
CA THR A 99 -13.77 -2.18 19.77
C THR A 99 -14.31 -2.96 20.98
N LYS A 100 -13.43 -3.38 21.88
CA LYS A 100 -13.79 -4.13 23.09
C LYS A 100 -14.94 -3.50 23.87
N GLY A 101 -14.89 -2.18 24.07
CA GLY A 101 -15.93 -1.47 24.81
C GLY A 101 -17.30 -1.51 24.12
N HIS A 102 -17.32 -1.40 22.80
CA HIS A 102 -18.57 -1.47 22.03
C HIS A 102 -19.15 -2.89 21.99
N LEU A 103 -18.30 -3.90 21.82
CA LEU A 103 -18.70 -5.31 21.89
C LEU A 103 -19.25 -5.68 23.26
N ALA A 104 -18.59 -5.28 24.34
CA ALA A 104 -19.03 -5.53 25.71
C ALA A 104 -20.39 -4.85 26.02
N ALA A 105 -20.61 -3.64 25.47
CA ALA A 105 -21.87 -2.91 25.65
C ALA A 105 -23.02 -3.47 24.78
N THR A 106 -22.72 -4.32 23.79
CA THR A 106 -23.72 -4.78 22.80
C THR A 106 -23.64 -6.29 22.59
N PRO A 107 -24.11 -7.13 23.51
CA PRO A 107 -24.04 -8.59 23.41
C PRO A 107 -24.64 -9.15 22.11
N ALA A 108 -25.74 -8.53 21.62
CA ALA A 108 -26.35 -8.93 20.36
C ALA A 108 -25.44 -8.73 19.15
N LEU A 109 -24.51 -7.77 19.18
CA LEU A 109 -23.50 -7.58 18.16
C LEU A 109 -22.47 -8.71 18.18
N VAL A 110 -22.03 -9.13 19.35
CA VAL A 110 -21.11 -10.26 19.54
C VAL A 110 -21.68 -11.51 18.88
N GLN A 111 -22.95 -11.80 19.14
CA GLN A 111 -23.66 -12.96 18.51
C GLN A 111 -23.70 -12.83 16.97
N ARG A 112 -23.96 -11.63 16.42
CA ARG A 112 -23.94 -11.44 14.97
C ARG A 112 -22.56 -11.66 14.37
N VAL A 113 -21.51 -11.15 15.01
CA VAL A 113 -20.11 -11.35 14.56
C VAL A 113 -19.75 -12.83 14.51
N ILE A 114 -20.10 -13.59 15.56
CA ILE A 114 -19.88 -15.05 15.60
C ILE A 114 -20.68 -15.73 14.50
N ALA A 115 -21.95 -15.39 14.34
CA ALA A 115 -22.82 -16.00 13.34
C ALA A 115 -22.27 -15.80 11.91
N VAL A 116 -21.75 -14.59 11.60
CA VAL A 116 -21.13 -14.32 10.30
C VAL A 116 -19.94 -15.23 10.07
N VAL A 117 -18.98 -15.33 11.02
CA VAL A 117 -17.80 -16.15 10.82
C VAL A 117 -18.14 -17.65 10.79
N ARG A 118 -19.07 -18.13 11.63
CA ARG A 118 -19.57 -19.50 11.58
C ARG A 118 -20.18 -19.87 10.23
N GLN A 119 -20.95 -18.96 9.62
CA GLN A 119 -21.59 -19.20 8.33
C GLN A 119 -20.57 -19.46 7.20
N VAL A 120 -19.42 -18.80 7.26
CA VAL A 120 -18.35 -18.88 6.25
C VAL A 120 -17.08 -19.55 6.76
N LEU A 121 -17.17 -20.27 7.88
CA LEU A 121 -16.06 -21.03 8.46
C LEU A 121 -15.45 -21.96 7.41
N ASP A 122 -14.11 -22.01 7.35
CA ASP A 122 -13.44 -22.94 6.44
C ASP A 122 -13.62 -24.39 6.89
N ARG A 123 -14.54 -25.07 6.25
CA ARG A 123 -14.93 -26.44 6.55
C ARG A 123 -13.84 -27.49 6.33
N ARG A 124 -12.77 -27.15 5.60
CA ARG A 124 -11.63 -28.04 5.39
C ARG A 124 -10.61 -27.92 6.51
N ARG A 125 -10.35 -26.68 6.96
CA ARG A 125 -9.43 -26.45 8.08
C ARG A 125 -10.07 -26.80 9.42
N PHE A 126 -11.37 -26.58 9.58
CA PHE A 126 -12.13 -26.76 10.83
C PHE A 126 -13.25 -27.78 10.66
N ALA A 127 -12.93 -28.95 10.07
CA ALA A 127 -13.91 -30.01 9.78
C ALA A 127 -14.66 -30.47 11.02
N TRP A 128 -13.98 -30.56 12.15
CA TRP A 128 -14.55 -31.03 13.43
C TRP A 128 -15.70 -30.13 13.94
N VAL A 129 -15.67 -28.83 13.64
CA VAL A 129 -16.75 -27.90 14.04
C VAL A 129 -18.05 -28.22 13.26
N VAL A 130 -17.91 -28.59 11.98
CA VAL A 130 -19.05 -28.97 11.13
C VAL A 130 -19.60 -30.34 11.48
N GLU A 131 -18.71 -31.24 11.88
CA GLU A 131 -19.03 -32.63 12.26
C GLU A 131 -19.44 -32.77 13.73
N ASP A 132 -19.45 -31.67 14.49
CA ASP A 132 -19.80 -31.59 15.92
C ASP A 132 -19.03 -32.62 16.77
N ARG A 133 -17.72 -32.64 16.63
CA ARG A 133 -16.79 -33.53 17.33
C ARG A 133 -15.53 -32.79 17.80
N GLU A 134 -14.74 -33.44 18.61
CA GLU A 134 -13.40 -32.95 18.94
C GLU A 134 -12.44 -33.16 17.75
N PRO A 135 -11.47 -32.23 17.53
CA PRO A 135 -10.41 -32.42 16.55
C PRO A 135 -9.43 -33.51 17.00
N THR A 136 -8.82 -34.18 16.05
CA THR A 136 -7.59 -34.89 16.30
C THR A 136 -6.41 -33.89 16.43
N GLU A 137 -5.34 -34.26 17.09
CA GLU A 137 -4.13 -33.43 17.19
C GLU A 137 -3.58 -33.04 15.80
N ALA A 138 -3.62 -33.96 14.85
CA ALA A 138 -3.19 -33.72 13.47
C ALA A 138 -4.07 -32.68 12.76
N GLU A 139 -5.38 -32.72 12.93
CA GLU A 139 -6.32 -31.75 12.37
C GLU A 139 -6.11 -30.37 12.98
N ARG A 140 -5.99 -30.31 14.32
CA ARG A 140 -5.71 -29.07 15.04
C ARG A 140 -4.42 -28.40 14.55
N ASN A 141 -3.31 -29.16 14.52
CA ASN A 141 -2.03 -28.67 14.05
C ASN A 141 -2.09 -28.21 12.59
N ALA A 142 -2.74 -28.96 11.70
CA ALA A 142 -2.89 -28.60 10.31
C ALA A 142 -3.69 -27.28 10.14
N ALA A 143 -4.76 -27.10 10.91
CA ALA A 143 -5.56 -25.88 10.91
C ALA A 143 -4.77 -24.66 11.40
N VAL A 144 -3.98 -24.82 12.47
CA VAL A 144 -3.10 -23.78 13.00
C VAL A 144 -2.09 -23.34 11.94
N LEU A 145 -1.29 -24.30 11.41
CA LEU A 145 -0.25 -24.02 10.43
C LEU A 145 -0.82 -23.40 9.13
N ALA A 146 -1.93 -23.92 8.63
CA ALA A 146 -2.56 -23.40 7.42
C ALA A 146 -3.10 -21.96 7.63
N SER A 147 -3.66 -21.67 8.80
CA SER A 147 -4.16 -20.34 9.12
C SER A 147 -3.02 -19.33 9.32
N ALA A 148 -1.96 -19.71 10.05
CA ALA A 148 -0.77 -18.90 10.23
C ALA A 148 -0.09 -18.57 8.90
N ALA A 149 0.09 -19.57 8.02
CA ALA A 149 0.66 -19.36 6.69
C ALA A 149 -0.17 -18.38 5.84
N LEU A 150 -1.50 -18.50 5.88
CA LEU A 150 -2.41 -17.61 5.17
C LEU A 150 -2.31 -16.16 5.66
N MET A 151 -2.24 -15.96 6.98
CA MET A 151 -2.10 -14.65 7.61
C MET A 151 -0.73 -14.05 7.32
N ALA A 152 0.36 -14.80 7.51
CA ALA A 152 1.72 -14.36 7.24
C ALA A 152 1.91 -13.96 5.77
N ALA A 153 1.40 -14.75 4.82
CA ALA A 153 1.42 -14.42 3.40
C ALA A 153 0.66 -13.12 3.09
N SER A 154 -0.50 -12.92 3.71
CA SER A 154 -1.29 -11.69 3.55
C SER A 154 -0.57 -10.47 4.13
N ARG A 155 0.04 -10.60 5.32
CA ARG A 155 0.85 -9.54 5.95
C ARG A 155 2.07 -9.19 5.10
N ALA A 156 2.80 -10.20 4.61
CA ALA A 156 3.96 -9.99 3.74
C ALA A 156 3.57 -9.25 2.45
N GLN A 157 2.46 -9.63 1.80
CA GLN A 157 1.97 -8.95 0.60
C GLN A 157 1.56 -7.50 0.88
N THR A 158 0.94 -7.23 2.03
CA THR A 158 0.54 -5.88 2.45
C THR A 158 1.76 -5.03 2.76
N LYS A 159 2.72 -5.56 3.56
CA LYS A 159 3.98 -4.89 3.88
C LYS A 159 4.76 -4.53 2.61
N ARG A 160 4.90 -5.47 1.66
CA ARG A 160 5.53 -5.22 0.35
C ARG A 160 4.89 -4.07 -0.42
N ARG A 161 3.57 -3.94 -0.33
CA ARG A 161 2.81 -2.92 -1.05
C ARG A 161 3.00 -1.53 -0.42
N THR A 162 3.01 -1.47 0.92
CA THR A 162 3.11 -0.22 1.70
C THR A 162 4.56 0.26 1.79
N SER A 163 5.48 -0.63 2.21
CA SER A 163 6.90 -0.28 2.39
C SER A 163 7.58 0.15 1.09
N GLY A 164 7.20 -0.45 -0.05
CA GLY A 164 7.75 -0.05 -1.34
C GLY A 164 7.41 1.39 -1.72
N LYS A 165 6.17 1.83 -1.46
CA LYS A 165 5.73 3.20 -1.72
C LYS A 165 6.36 4.18 -0.72
N ASP A 166 6.24 3.91 0.57
CA ASP A 166 6.72 4.79 1.64
C ASP A 166 8.25 4.97 1.56
N ARG A 167 8.98 3.89 1.24
CA ARG A 167 10.42 3.93 1.01
C ARG A 167 10.77 4.79 -0.21
N GLN A 168 10.05 4.65 -1.32
CA GLN A 168 10.30 5.43 -2.52
C GLN A 168 10.01 6.91 -2.29
N GLU A 169 8.92 7.27 -1.64
CA GLU A 169 8.62 8.65 -1.24
C GLU A 169 9.68 9.20 -0.29
N GLY A 170 10.12 8.42 0.69
CA GLY A 170 11.18 8.78 1.62
C GLY A 170 12.49 9.11 0.90
N VAL A 171 12.95 8.25 0.00
CA VAL A 171 14.20 8.49 -0.77
C VAL A 171 14.11 9.73 -1.63
N VAL A 172 12.96 10.02 -2.25
CA VAL A 172 12.74 11.25 -3.03
C VAL A 172 12.79 12.48 -2.12
N LYS A 173 12.11 12.45 -0.97
CA LYS A 173 12.13 13.55 0.02
C LYS A 173 13.53 13.81 0.54
N ASP A 174 14.28 12.76 0.90
CA ASP A 174 15.67 12.87 1.36
C ASP A 174 16.56 13.52 0.29
N SER A 175 16.34 13.21 -0.98
CA SER A 175 17.06 13.82 -2.10
C SER A 175 16.75 15.32 -2.24
N LEU A 176 15.49 15.72 -2.03
CA LEU A 176 15.09 17.13 -2.01
C LEU A 176 15.70 17.87 -0.82
N LEU A 177 15.71 17.29 0.37
CA LEU A 177 16.36 17.87 1.56
C LEU A 177 17.86 18.07 1.32
N LYS A 178 18.56 17.09 0.71
CA LYS A 178 19.98 17.22 0.34
C LYS A 178 20.24 18.33 -0.68
N LEU A 179 19.29 18.64 -1.55
CA LEU A 179 19.36 19.78 -2.47
C LEU A 179 19.12 21.14 -1.80
N GLY A 180 18.71 21.13 -0.52
CA GLY A 180 18.42 22.33 0.26
C GLY A 180 16.97 22.81 0.18
N PHE A 181 16.04 21.90 -0.18
CA PHE A 181 14.61 22.16 -0.03
C PHE A 181 14.19 22.00 1.44
N GLU A 182 13.15 22.70 1.82
CA GLU A 182 12.49 22.61 3.13
C GLU A 182 11.16 21.87 2.99
N GLU A 183 10.89 20.88 3.86
CA GLU A 183 9.59 20.22 3.94
C GLU A 183 8.62 21.06 4.76
N VAL A 184 7.43 21.31 4.22
CA VAL A 184 6.36 22.05 4.89
C VAL A 184 5.10 21.20 5.00
N GLU A 185 4.19 21.59 5.90
CA GLU A 185 2.95 20.86 6.14
C GLU A 185 2.10 20.73 4.88
N PRO A 186 1.51 19.54 4.61
CA PRO A 186 0.59 19.30 3.52
C PRO A 186 -0.64 20.21 3.58
N ARG A 187 -1.09 20.70 2.41
CA ARG A 187 -2.28 21.55 2.32
C ARG A 187 -3.00 21.37 0.99
N LYS A 188 -4.25 21.80 0.94
CA LYS A 188 -5.01 21.82 -0.32
C LYS A 188 -4.55 23.01 -1.19
N ILE A 189 -4.06 22.73 -2.38
CA ILE A 189 -3.50 23.69 -3.34
C ILE A 189 -4.48 23.84 -4.51
N THR A 190 -5.37 24.81 -4.42
CA THR A 190 -6.37 25.09 -5.47
C THR A 190 -5.88 26.11 -6.52
N THR A 191 -4.86 26.89 -6.19
CA THR A 191 -4.19 27.86 -7.07
C THR A 191 -2.68 27.80 -6.86
N ILE A 192 -1.90 28.26 -7.82
CA ILE A 192 -0.43 28.32 -7.71
C ILE A 192 0.05 29.16 -6.51
N ALA A 193 -0.72 30.16 -6.11
CA ALA A 193 -0.39 31.01 -4.96
C ALA A 193 -0.46 30.26 -3.61
N LEU A 194 -1.18 29.14 -3.55
CA LEU A 194 -1.27 28.28 -2.35
C LEU A 194 -0.23 27.16 -2.35
N ALA A 195 0.56 27.01 -3.41
CA ALA A 195 1.66 26.06 -3.44
C ALA A 195 2.75 26.47 -2.40
N PRO A 196 3.64 25.55 -2.02
CA PRO A 196 4.84 25.88 -1.26
C PRO A 196 5.62 27.06 -1.85
N GLU A 197 6.44 27.71 -1.06
CA GLU A 197 7.34 28.74 -1.57
C GLU A 197 8.49 28.12 -2.38
N PRO A 198 9.16 28.87 -3.30
CA PRO A 198 10.31 28.36 -4.04
C PRO A 198 11.39 27.78 -3.11
N GLY A 199 11.82 26.55 -3.38
CA GLY A 199 12.74 25.83 -2.52
C GLY A 199 12.06 25.05 -1.38
N GLN A 200 10.73 24.94 -1.40
CA GLN A 200 9.98 24.13 -0.45
C GLN A 200 9.23 22.99 -1.15
N PHE A 201 8.89 21.95 -0.40
CA PHE A 201 8.00 20.87 -0.83
C PHE A 201 7.10 20.42 0.32
N CYS A 202 6.01 19.74 -0.01
CA CYS A 202 5.17 19.06 0.99
C CYS A 202 4.86 17.63 0.52
N GLY A 203 4.49 16.76 1.45
CA GLY A 203 4.03 15.41 1.18
C GLY A 203 2.68 15.37 0.47
N GLU A 204 1.99 14.21 0.53
CA GLU A 204 0.73 13.99 -0.17
C GLU A 204 -0.24 15.16 0.01
N SER A 205 -0.59 15.80 -1.09
CA SER A 205 -1.43 16.99 -1.09
C SER A 205 -2.37 17.04 -2.31
N VAL A 206 -3.53 17.66 -2.12
CA VAL A 206 -4.44 17.93 -3.25
C VAL A 206 -3.92 19.12 -4.03
N LEU A 207 -3.58 18.91 -5.31
CA LEU A 207 -3.20 19.94 -6.27
C LEU A 207 -4.30 20.03 -7.36
N GLY A 208 -5.03 21.13 -7.39
CA GLY A 208 -6.24 21.25 -8.21
C GLY A 208 -7.29 20.23 -7.78
N ASN A 209 -7.62 19.32 -8.69
CA ASN A 209 -8.62 18.27 -8.49
C ASN A 209 -8.00 16.87 -8.24
N ARG A 210 -6.68 16.76 -8.14
CA ARG A 210 -5.96 15.49 -8.02
C ARG A 210 -4.97 15.54 -6.87
N LYS A 211 -4.75 14.40 -6.21
CA LYS A 211 -3.68 14.24 -5.22
C LYS A 211 -2.37 13.93 -5.92
N GLY A 212 -1.27 14.56 -5.45
CA GLY A 212 0.10 14.19 -5.78
C GLY A 212 0.80 13.66 -4.54
N ASP A 213 1.73 12.72 -4.69
CA ASP A 213 2.44 12.10 -3.56
C ASP A 213 3.43 13.10 -2.93
N ILE A 214 4.13 13.91 -3.75
CA ILE A 214 5.00 15.00 -3.29
C ILE A 214 4.76 16.22 -4.17
N ILE A 215 4.58 17.39 -3.58
CA ILE A 215 4.43 18.65 -4.32
C ILE A 215 5.62 19.54 -4.07
N VAL A 216 6.46 19.76 -5.08
CA VAL A 216 7.68 20.58 -5.02
C VAL A 216 7.43 21.92 -5.68
N ARG A 217 7.92 23.02 -5.06
CA ARG A 217 8.00 24.32 -5.69
C ARG A 217 9.44 24.57 -6.12
N LEU A 218 9.68 24.48 -7.42
CA LEU A 218 10.99 24.72 -8.01
C LEU A 218 11.47 26.17 -7.79
N TRP A 219 12.75 26.41 -7.86
CA TRP A 219 13.31 27.75 -7.69
C TRP A 219 12.91 28.74 -8.79
N ASP A 220 12.57 28.23 -9.99
CA ASP A 220 12.00 29.03 -11.09
C ASP A 220 10.48 29.26 -11.00
N HIS A 221 9.91 29.02 -9.81
CA HIS A 221 8.49 29.20 -9.47
C HIS A 221 7.53 28.21 -10.13
N ARG A 222 7.95 27.19 -10.87
CA ARG A 222 7.07 26.12 -11.34
C ARG A 222 6.72 25.17 -10.20
N VAL A 223 5.54 24.56 -10.29
CA VAL A 223 5.11 23.48 -9.39
C VAL A 223 5.42 22.14 -10.04
N MET A 224 6.08 21.26 -9.32
CA MET A 224 6.40 19.90 -9.75
C MET A 224 5.70 18.89 -8.85
N PRO A 225 4.50 18.45 -9.22
CA PRO A 225 3.88 17.30 -8.56
C PRO A 225 4.62 16.03 -8.98
N ILE A 226 5.05 15.26 -8.00
CA ILE A 226 5.75 13.98 -8.20
C ILE A 226 4.84 12.86 -7.73
N GLU A 227 4.65 11.87 -8.59
CA GLU A 227 3.99 10.60 -8.30
C GLU A 227 5.06 9.52 -8.07
N CYS A 228 4.99 8.80 -6.96
CA CYS A 228 5.85 7.66 -6.67
C CYS A 228 5.14 6.37 -7.04
N LYS A 229 5.61 5.66 -8.07
CA LYS A 229 4.91 4.49 -8.62
C LYS A 229 5.80 3.25 -8.61
N VAL A 230 5.39 2.26 -7.84
CA VAL A 230 6.01 0.92 -7.81
C VAL A 230 5.14 -0.04 -8.59
N SER A 231 5.66 -0.71 -9.61
CA SER A 231 4.93 -1.69 -10.41
C SER A 231 5.53 -3.10 -10.30
N ASN A 232 4.75 -4.04 -9.80
CA ASN A 232 5.17 -5.42 -9.61
C ASN A 232 4.99 -6.29 -10.87
N SER A 233 4.34 -5.79 -11.91
CA SER A 233 4.12 -6.51 -13.17
C SER A 233 3.82 -5.56 -14.31
N SER A 234 4.09 -6.04 -15.53
CA SER A 234 3.79 -5.29 -16.75
C SER A 234 2.29 -4.95 -16.93
N THR A 235 1.38 -5.75 -16.40
CA THR A 235 -0.06 -5.48 -16.44
C THR A 235 -0.45 -4.36 -15.47
N ASN A 236 0.12 -4.36 -14.26
CA ASN A 236 -0.11 -3.30 -13.28
C ASN A 236 0.50 -1.96 -13.72
N SER A 237 1.53 -1.97 -14.57
CA SER A 237 2.16 -0.75 -15.08
C SER A 237 1.18 0.13 -15.87
N VAL A 238 0.32 -0.47 -16.71
CA VAL A 238 -0.72 0.25 -17.45
C VAL A 238 -1.63 1.03 -16.52
N LYS A 239 -2.16 0.35 -15.48
CA LYS A 239 -3.08 0.97 -14.52
C LYS A 239 -2.41 2.10 -13.74
N ARG A 240 -1.17 1.90 -13.28
CA ARG A 240 -0.47 2.86 -12.42
C ARG A 240 0.13 4.03 -13.19
N LEU A 241 0.61 3.79 -14.41
CA LEU A 241 1.26 4.82 -15.21
C LEU A 241 0.25 5.56 -16.11
N ASN A 242 -0.40 4.83 -17.00
CA ASN A 242 -1.23 5.46 -18.04
C ASN A 242 -2.62 5.87 -17.56
N ASN A 243 -3.26 5.05 -16.69
CA ASN A 243 -4.61 5.33 -16.20
C ASN A 243 -4.61 6.20 -14.92
N ASP A 244 -3.48 6.37 -14.23
CA ASP A 244 -3.38 7.21 -13.04
C ASP A 244 -2.39 8.38 -13.26
N ALA A 245 -1.08 8.15 -13.30
CA ALA A 245 -0.08 9.23 -13.32
C ALA A 245 -0.18 10.11 -14.56
N ALA A 246 -0.33 9.54 -15.77
CA ALA A 246 -0.46 10.32 -16.99
C ALA A 246 -1.81 11.07 -17.09
N VAL A 247 -2.89 10.51 -16.52
CA VAL A 247 -4.18 11.23 -16.40
C VAL A 247 -4.06 12.41 -15.46
N LYS A 248 -3.40 12.24 -14.31
CA LYS A 248 -3.11 13.35 -13.38
C LYS A 248 -2.27 14.43 -14.04
N ALA A 249 -1.23 14.04 -14.80
CA ALA A 249 -0.38 14.99 -15.53
C ALA A 249 -1.18 15.87 -16.49
N THR A 250 -2.11 15.28 -17.26
CA THR A 250 -3.00 16.02 -18.15
C THR A 250 -3.92 16.96 -17.37
N SER A 251 -4.49 16.50 -16.24
CA SER A 251 -5.36 17.31 -15.39
C SER A 251 -4.62 18.53 -14.82
N TRP A 252 -3.43 18.33 -14.23
CA TRP A 252 -2.64 19.43 -13.67
C TRP A 252 -2.21 20.47 -14.71
N LYS A 253 -1.87 20.03 -15.93
CA LYS A 253 -1.57 20.94 -17.03
C LYS A 253 -2.78 21.76 -17.48
N THR A 254 -3.97 21.16 -17.45
CA THR A 254 -5.23 21.86 -17.75
C THR A 254 -5.57 22.85 -16.64
N ASP A 255 -5.45 22.46 -15.36
CA ASP A 255 -5.84 23.28 -14.22
C ASP A 255 -4.90 24.48 -14.00
N PHE A 256 -3.58 24.32 -14.24
CA PHE A 256 -2.56 25.33 -13.88
C PHE A 256 -1.79 25.90 -15.08
N GLY A 257 -1.93 25.30 -16.25
CA GLY A 257 -1.23 25.71 -17.47
C GLY A 257 0.11 25.01 -17.69
N LEU A 258 0.43 24.78 -18.97
CA LEU A 258 1.59 24.00 -19.42
C LEU A 258 2.95 24.53 -18.95
N ARG A 259 3.05 25.85 -18.69
CA ARG A 259 4.31 26.50 -18.26
C ARG A 259 4.47 26.59 -16.76
N GLN A 260 3.41 26.39 -16.00
CA GLN A 260 3.39 26.54 -14.55
C GLN A 260 3.64 25.23 -13.80
N VAL A 261 3.40 24.09 -14.46
CA VAL A 261 3.45 22.77 -13.82
C VAL A 261 4.33 21.82 -14.62
N VAL A 262 5.13 21.04 -13.91
CA VAL A 262 5.97 19.95 -14.46
C VAL A 262 5.54 18.62 -13.81
N PRO A 263 4.46 18.00 -14.30
CA PRO A 263 4.03 16.72 -13.77
C PRO A 263 5.12 15.67 -13.95
N SER A 264 5.47 15.00 -12.87
CA SER A 264 6.57 14.05 -12.85
C SER A 264 6.20 12.76 -12.16
N ALA A 265 6.87 11.69 -12.50
CA ALA A 265 6.79 10.41 -11.79
C ALA A 265 8.19 9.86 -11.56
N VAL A 266 8.41 9.33 -10.37
CA VAL A 266 9.54 8.46 -10.05
C VAL A 266 9.03 7.02 -10.12
N LEU A 267 9.66 6.20 -10.95
CA LEU A 267 9.20 4.85 -11.28
C LEU A 267 10.14 3.80 -10.70
N SER A 268 9.57 2.70 -10.18
CA SER A 268 10.27 1.52 -9.72
C SER A 268 9.55 0.26 -10.17
N GLY A 269 10.31 -0.78 -10.54
CA GLY A 269 9.77 -2.08 -10.90
C GLY A 269 9.55 -2.29 -12.40
N VAL A 270 8.48 -2.99 -12.76
CA VAL A 270 8.29 -3.55 -14.11
C VAL A 270 7.33 -2.70 -14.93
N TYR A 271 7.81 -2.13 -16.03
CA TYR A 271 7.02 -1.33 -16.99
C TYR A 271 7.21 -1.87 -18.41
N LYS A 272 6.24 -1.62 -19.30
CA LYS A 272 6.35 -1.85 -20.73
C LYS A 272 6.80 -0.57 -21.42
N LEU A 273 7.70 -0.67 -22.40
CA LEU A 273 8.23 0.49 -23.13
C LEU A 273 7.13 1.38 -23.70
N HIS A 274 6.16 0.79 -24.41
CA HIS A 274 5.06 1.58 -25.01
C HIS A 274 4.22 2.36 -23.97
N ASN A 275 4.13 1.89 -22.73
CA ASN A 275 3.44 2.63 -21.66
C ASN A 275 4.26 3.82 -21.17
N LEU A 276 5.58 3.70 -21.14
CA LEU A 276 6.50 4.79 -20.81
C LEU A 276 6.43 5.90 -21.87
N LEU A 277 6.48 5.50 -23.15
CA LEU A 277 6.35 6.41 -24.28
C LEU A 277 5.03 7.17 -24.27
N ASP A 278 3.89 6.46 -24.15
CA ASP A 278 2.56 7.11 -24.06
C ASP A 278 2.47 8.09 -22.89
N ALA A 279 3.01 7.72 -21.71
CA ALA A 279 2.99 8.61 -20.56
C ALA A 279 3.85 9.87 -20.79
N GLN A 280 5.01 9.73 -21.42
CA GLN A 280 5.89 10.85 -21.76
C GLN A 280 5.27 11.76 -22.83
N GLU A 281 4.64 11.22 -23.87
CA GLU A 281 3.89 11.97 -24.89
C GLU A 281 2.73 12.77 -24.27
N ARG A 282 2.02 12.20 -23.32
CA ARG A 282 0.95 12.87 -22.55
C ARG A 282 1.50 13.92 -21.58
N GLY A 283 2.82 14.05 -21.53
CA GLY A 283 3.51 15.12 -20.85
C GLY A 283 3.87 14.83 -19.38
N LEU A 284 3.92 13.58 -18.98
CA LEU A 284 4.54 13.17 -17.74
C LEU A 284 6.07 13.19 -17.93
N THR A 285 6.80 13.73 -16.95
CA THR A 285 8.25 13.65 -16.90
C THR A 285 8.62 12.41 -16.08
N ILE A 286 9.45 11.53 -16.63
CA ILE A 286 9.80 10.25 -16.02
C ILE A 286 11.18 10.34 -15.38
N PHE A 287 11.29 9.85 -14.16
CA PHE A 287 12.53 9.60 -13.43
C PHE A 287 12.49 8.19 -12.82
N TRP A 288 13.64 7.69 -12.40
CA TRP A 288 13.80 6.33 -11.93
C TRP A 288 14.25 6.27 -10.48
N ALA A 289 13.65 5.37 -9.70
CA ALA A 289 13.96 5.23 -8.28
C ALA A 289 15.35 4.61 -8.02
N HIS A 290 15.88 3.83 -8.97
CA HIS A 290 17.20 3.25 -8.88
C HIS A 290 18.34 4.27 -9.17
N ASP A 291 17.99 5.40 -9.80
CA ASP A 291 18.90 6.51 -10.05
C ASP A 291 18.15 7.85 -10.01
N LEU A 292 18.31 8.59 -8.91
CA LEU A 292 17.69 9.91 -8.71
C LEU A 292 18.62 11.07 -9.14
N GLU A 293 19.82 10.80 -9.65
CA GLU A 293 20.74 11.87 -10.09
C GLU A 293 20.12 12.73 -11.19
N PRO A 294 19.49 12.18 -12.26
CA PRO A 294 18.81 12.97 -13.29
C PRO A 294 17.69 13.86 -12.74
N LEU A 295 16.95 13.41 -11.73
CA LEU A 295 15.92 14.20 -11.04
C LEU A 295 16.56 15.39 -10.30
N THR A 296 17.59 15.11 -9.50
CA THR A 296 18.24 16.12 -8.65
C THR A 296 19.00 17.16 -9.47
N GLU A 297 19.69 16.74 -10.52
CA GLU A 297 20.38 17.65 -11.45
C GLU A 297 19.42 18.56 -12.18
N TRP A 298 18.31 18.00 -12.68
CA TRP A 298 17.29 18.80 -13.36
C TRP A 298 16.63 19.81 -12.41
N ILE A 299 16.28 19.40 -11.19
CA ILE A 299 15.74 20.30 -10.17
C ILE A 299 16.78 21.41 -9.84
N ALA A 300 18.04 21.05 -9.62
CA ALA A 300 19.09 22.02 -9.34
C ALA A 300 19.27 23.04 -10.46
N SER A 301 19.07 22.65 -11.70
CA SER A 301 19.15 23.54 -12.86
C SER A 301 18.08 24.64 -12.87
N SER A 302 16.99 24.47 -12.10
CA SER A 302 15.94 25.48 -11.95
C SER A 302 16.35 26.68 -11.09
N LYS A 303 17.53 26.63 -10.44
CA LYS A 303 18.13 27.79 -9.71
C LYS A 303 18.68 28.90 -10.60
N LYS A 304 18.81 28.65 -11.90
CA LYS A 304 19.45 29.57 -12.85
C LYS A 304 18.48 30.57 -13.50
#